data_ba969f9ec0fa5ee20710e59d71ad9082
#
_entry.id   ba969f9ec0fa5ee20710e59d71ad9082
#
_cell.length_a   1.000
_cell.length_b   1.000
_cell.length_c   1.000
_cell.angle_alpha   90.00
_cell.angle_beta   90.00
_cell.angle_gamma   90.00
#
_symmetry.space_group_name_H-M   'P 1'
#
loop_
_entity.id
_entity.type
_entity.pdbx_description
1 polymer ?
#
loop_
_entity_poly.entity_id
_entity_poly.type
_entity_poly.pdbx_seq_one_letter_code
_entity_poly.pdbx_strand_id
1 'polypeptide(L)'
;MVSQKITIEPVTRIEGHAKITIHMKEDNLSVDHAYLHINEFRGFEKFCEGRMVFEMPLITPRICGICPVSHHLASAKAGDTVLGSPPPRPASLLRELMHMGQIIQSHGMHFFELAGPDLLLGFDADPAIRNVVGLVQNAPDITVKAVQLRKYGQEIIQLLGGRKVHPVFAIPGGVNKALSHTERDKILSGLDQTIETIQLGISIMKDWAAKNMEDIQKFAVFPTGYFGLITEDNGLELYDGNLRLLDREGNQLER
;
A
#
# COMPACT_ATOMS: atom_id res chain seq x y z
N MET A 1 12.69 -28.60 30.31
CA MET A 1 11.88 -28.88 29.07
C MET A 1 12.50 -28.11 27.92
N VAL A 2 12.53 -28.64 26.72
CA VAL A 2 13.06 -27.91 25.57
C VAL A 2 12.01 -26.87 25.17
N SER A 3 12.40 -25.58 25.07
CA SER A 3 11.50 -24.52 24.62
C SER A 3 11.04 -24.80 23.18
N GLN A 4 9.75 -24.68 22.94
CA GLN A 4 9.15 -24.92 21.63
C GLN A 4 9.43 -23.73 20.69
N LYS A 5 9.74 -24.04 19.43
CA LYS A 5 9.83 -23.07 18.34
C LYS A 5 8.70 -23.32 17.33
N ILE A 6 7.87 -22.31 17.08
CA ILE A 6 6.84 -22.34 16.06
C ILE A 6 7.37 -21.60 14.83
N THR A 7 7.19 -22.18 13.64
CA THR A 7 7.59 -21.57 12.37
C THR A 7 6.40 -21.46 11.46
N ILE A 8 6.16 -20.26 10.93
CA ILE A 8 5.15 -19.98 9.90
C ILE A 8 5.90 -19.65 8.62
N GLU A 9 5.81 -20.54 7.63
CA GLU A 9 6.55 -20.44 6.35
C GLU A 9 5.78 -21.20 5.25
N PRO A 10 5.36 -20.56 4.16
CA PRO A 10 5.41 -19.10 3.97
C PRO A 10 4.35 -18.35 4.77
N VAL A 11 4.60 -17.08 5.05
CA VAL A 11 3.53 -16.16 5.47
C VAL A 11 2.68 -15.84 4.25
N THR A 12 1.36 -15.96 4.36
CA THR A 12 0.42 -15.74 3.25
C THR A 12 -0.34 -14.41 3.39
N ARG A 13 -0.95 -13.95 2.30
CA ARG A 13 -1.71 -12.70 2.21
C ARG A 13 -0.93 -11.45 2.64
N ILE A 14 0.35 -11.43 2.26
CA ILE A 14 1.25 -10.28 2.38
C ILE A 14 1.83 -9.95 1.00
N GLU A 15 2.47 -8.79 0.88
CA GLU A 15 3.38 -8.50 -0.24
C GLU A 15 4.76 -9.06 0.07
N GLY A 16 5.36 -9.73 -0.93
CA GLY A 16 6.68 -10.34 -0.82
C GLY A 16 6.70 -11.67 -0.07
N HIS A 17 7.89 -12.12 0.33
CA HIS A 17 8.12 -13.39 0.99
C HIS A 17 8.67 -13.18 2.39
N ALA A 18 8.02 -13.78 3.35
CA ALA A 18 8.44 -13.73 4.74
C ALA A 18 8.27 -15.08 5.43
N LYS A 19 9.02 -15.24 6.51
CA LYS A 19 8.88 -16.29 7.49
C LYS A 19 8.78 -15.68 8.88
N ILE A 20 7.94 -16.25 9.74
CA ILE A 20 7.85 -15.87 11.15
C ILE A 20 8.35 -17.04 12.00
N THR A 21 9.22 -16.74 12.96
CA THR A 21 9.59 -17.70 13.99
C THR A 21 9.21 -17.15 15.37
N ILE A 22 8.50 -17.96 16.13
CA ILE A 22 8.05 -17.65 17.50
C ILE A 22 8.76 -18.60 18.44
N HIS A 23 9.50 -18.07 19.39
CA HIS A 23 10.18 -18.82 20.43
C HIS A 23 9.36 -18.75 21.72
N MET A 24 8.95 -19.91 22.21
CA MET A 24 8.19 -20.01 23.44
C MET A 24 9.12 -20.07 24.64
N LYS A 25 8.68 -19.57 25.79
CA LYS A 25 9.40 -19.81 27.07
C LYS A 25 9.35 -21.28 27.46
N GLU A 26 10.10 -21.64 28.50
CA GLU A 26 10.18 -23.03 28.97
C GLU A 26 8.82 -23.60 29.41
N ASP A 27 7.87 -22.72 29.79
CA ASP A 27 6.50 -23.10 30.12
C ASP A 27 5.64 -23.50 28.90
N ASN A 28 6.11 -23.19 27.69
CA ASN A 28 5.41 -23.34 26.40
C ASN A 28 4.00 -22.69 26.35
N LEU A 29 3.72 -21.73 27.23
CA LEU A 29 2.46 -21.01 27.30
C LEU A 29 2.60 -19.53 26.92
N SER A 30 3.81 -18.99 27.08
CA SER A 30 4.09 -17.59 26.78
C SER A 30 5.21 -17.46 25.74
N VAL A 31 5.11 -16.38 24.95
CA VAL A 31 6.13 -16.05 23.94
C VAL A 31 7.33 -15.40 24.64
N ASP A 32 8.53 -15.88 24.34
CA ASP A 32 9.79 -15.24 24.73
C ASP A 32 10.12 -14.12 23.74
N HIS A 33 10.22 -14.47 22.46
CA HIS A 33 10.45 -13.52 21.39
C HIS A 33 9.92 -14.04 20.05
N ALA A 34 9.67 -13.15 19.10
CA ALA A 34 9.27 -13.48 17.74
C ALA A 34 10.09 -12.67 16.75
N TYR A 35 10.42 -13.31 15.62
CA TYR A 35 11.15 -12.67 14.53
C TYR A 35 10.38 -12.76 13.23
N LEU A 36 10.32 -11.63 12.51
CA LEU A 36 9.92 -11.59 11.12
C LEU A 36 11.19 -11.64 10.26
N HIS A 37 11.31 -12.67 9.45
CA HIS A 37 12.39 -12.83 8.48
C HIS A 37 11.90 -12.39 7.11
N ILE A 38 12.52 -11.37 6.54
CA ILE A 38 12.24 -10.88 5.19
C ILE A 38 13.17 -11.61 4.23
N ASN A 39 12.63 -12.48 3.38
CA ASN A 39 13.37 -13.35 2.48
C ASN A 39 13.45 -12.78 1.05
N GLU A 40 13.39 -11.45 0.92
CA GLU A 40 13.44 -10.78 -0.37
C GLU A 40 14.87 -10.42 -0.78
N PHE A 41 15.04 -10.25 -2.08
CA PHE A 41 16.31 -9.80 -2.66
C PHE A 41 16.71 -8.42 -2.12
N ARG A 42 17.99 -8.29 -1.78
CA ARG A 42 18.61 -7.03 -1.37
C ARG A 42 19.65 -6.64 -2.42
N GLY A 43 19.87 -5.32 -2.58
CA GLY A 43 20.93 -4.80 -3.47
C GLY A 43 20.44 -3.89 -4.59
N PHE A 44 19.16 -3.43 -4.56
CA PHE A 44 18.68 -2.43 -5.53
C PHE A 44 19.47 -1.13 -5.42
N GLU A 45 19.85 -0.73 -4.21
CA GLU A 45 20.73 0.40 -3.97
C GLU A 45 22.06 0.26 -4.71
N LYS A 46 22.65 -0.92 -4.70
CA LYS A 46 23.90 -1.21 -5.42
C LYS A 46 23.70 -1.27 -6.93
N PHE A 47 22.57 -1.79 -7.39
CA PHE A 47 22.18 -1.82 -8.78
C PHE A 47 21.99 -0.42 -9.37
N CYS A 48 21.55 0.56 -8.56
CA CYS A 48 21.35 1.94 -8.98
C CYS A 48 22.65 2.75 -9.05
N GLU A 49 23.72 2.36 -8.36
CA GLU A 49 25.00 3.07 -8.39
C GLU A 49 25.56 3.18 -9.81
N GLY A 50 26.02 4.37 -10.18
CA GLY A 50 26.58 4.65 -11.52
C GLY A 50 25.53 4.78 -12.62
N ARG A 51 24.24 4.67 -12.32
CA ARG A 51 23.18 4.90 -13.29
C ARG A 51 22.82 6.39 -13.39
N MET A 52 22.36 6.79 -14.56
CA MET A 52 21.91 8.17 -14.74
C MET A 52 20.63 8.45 -13.95
N VAL A 53 20.50 9.66 -13.42
CA VAL A 53 19.31 10.09 -12.66
C VAL A 53 18.00 9.91 -13.45
N PHE A 54 18.03 10.06 -14.76
CA PHE A 54 16.87 9.88 -15.64
C PHE A 54 16.43 8.41 -15.79
N GLU A 55 17.29 7.45 -15.48
CA GLU A 55 16.95 6.03 -15.51
C GLU A 55 16.20 5.60 -14.23
N MET A 56 16.34 6.35 -13.14
CA MET A 56 15.79 5.96 -11.84
C MET A 56 14.26 5.74 -11.89
N PRO A 57 13.44 6.60 -12.51
CA PRO A 57 12.00 6.37 -12.62
C PRO A 57 11.62 5.12 -13.43
N LEU A 58 12.55 4.55 -14.20
CA LEU A 58 12.35 3.30 -14.95
C LEU A 58 12.82 2.07 -14.17
N ILE A 59 13.84 2.23 -13.33
CA ILE A 59 14.49 1.14 -12.58
C ILE A 59 13.75 0.88 -11.26
N THR A 60 13.51 1.91 -10.46
CA THR A 60 12.98 1.79 -9.10
C THR A 60 11.58 1.15 -9.02
N PRO A 61 10.66 1.31 -10.01
CA PRO A 61 9.41 0.57 -10.01
C PRO A 61 9.56 -0.95 -9.97
N ARG A 62 10.71 -1.47 -10.40
CA ARG A 62 10.98 -2.91 -10.42
C ARG A 62 11.18 -3.53 -9.03
N ILE A 63 11.31 -2.71 -8.00
CA ILE A 63 11.36 -3.15 -6.61
C ILE A 63 10.06 -3.87 -6.22
N CYS A 64 8.92 -3.40 -6.72
CA CYS A 64 7.61 -3.91 -6.31
C CYS A 64 6.63 -3.98 -7.48
N GLY A 65 5.90 -5.11 -7.61
CA GLY A 65 4.85 -5.30 -8.62
C GLY A 65 3.48 -4.77 -8.21
N ILE A 66 3.26 -4.50 -6.92
CA ILE A 66 1.99 -3.99 -6.38
C ILE A 66 2.00 -2.47 -6.26
N CYS A 67 3.12 -1.88 -5.82
CA CYS A 67 3.28 -0.44 -5.59
C CYS A 67 4.30 0.25 -6.52
N PRO A 68 4.41 -0.11 -7.79
CA PRO A 68 5.43 0.45 -8.69
C PRO A 68 5.28 1.95 -8.91
N VAL A 69 4.08 2.49 -8.82
CA VAL A 69 3.82 3.93 -8.95
C VAL A 69 4.48 4.73 -7.83
N SER A 70 4.43 4.23 -6.59
CA SER A 70 5.07 4.91 -5.45
C SER A 70 6.58 5.04 -5.66
N HIS A 71 7.25 3.97 -6.08
CA HIS A 71 8.67 4.00 -6.41
C HIS A 71 8.98 4.89 -7.62
N HIS A 72 8.12 4.86 -8.64
CA HIS A 72 8.24 5.69 -9.84
C HIS A 72 8.19 7.19 -9.52
N LEU A 73 7.19 7.59 -8.76
CA LEU A 73 6.99 8.98 -8.38
C LEU A 73 8.05 9.47 -7.39
N ALA A 74 8.42 8.64 -6.40
CA ALA A 74 9.47 9.00 -5.45
C ALA A 74 10.81 9.26 -6.15
N SER A 75 11.19 8.42 -7.11
CA SER A 75 12.42 8.61 -7.86
C SER A 75 12.36 9.82 -8.81
N ALA A 76 11.21 10.10 -9.44
CA ALA A 76 11.03 11.30 -10.24
C ALA A 76 11.13 12.56 -9.38
N LYS A 77 10.52 12.61 -8.20
CA LYS A 77 10.63 13.71 -7.24
C LYS A 77 12.08 13.92 -6.76
N ALA A 78 12.78 12.82 -6.45
CA ALA A 78 14.21 12.90 -6.12
C ALA A 78 15.02 13.50 -7.27
N GLY A 79 14.72 13.10 -8.51
CA GLY A 79 15.34 13.66 -9.72
C GLY A 79 15.02 15.15 -9.92
N ASP A 80 13.79 15.59 -9.65
CA ASP A 80 13.42 17.02 -9.69
C ASP A 80 14.32 17.84 -8.76
N THR A 81 14.55 17.33 -7.54
CA THR A 81 15.40 18.00 -6.55
C THR A 81 16.87 18.02 -6.97
N VAL A 82 17.40 16.88 -7.43
CA VAL A 82 18.81 16.77 -7.88
C VAL A 82 19.13 17.71 -9.03
N LEU A 83 18.18 17.87 -9.96
CA LEU A 83 18.34 18.71 -11.16
C LEU A 83 17.91 20.17 -10.93
N GLY A 84 17.31 20.49 -9.77
CA GLY A 84 16.74 21.81 -9.53
C GLY A 84 15.61 22.18 -10.51
N SER A 85 14.87 21.20 -11.02
CA SER A 85 13.84 21.36 -12.04
C SER A 85 12.48 20.89 -11.51
N PRO A 86 11.75 21.73 -10.76
CA PRO A 86 10.42 21.39 -10.27
C PRO A 86 9.45 21.22 -11.44
N PRO A 87 8.53 20.23 -11.37
CA PRO A 87 7.54 20.04 -12.41
C PRO A 87 6.54 21.22 -12.45
N PRO A 88 6.05 21.60 -13.65
CA PRO A 88 4.98 22.58 -13.74
C PRO A 88 3.69 22.02 -13.12
N ARG A 89 2.82 22.92 -12.61
CA ARG A 89 1.59 22.53 -11.89
C ARG A 89 0.73 21.46 -12.59
N PRO A 90 0.49 21.50 -13.92
CA PRO A 90 -0.26 20.43 -14.59
C PRO A 90 0.41 19.06 -14.47
N ALA A 91 1.74 19.00 -14.52
CA ALA A 91 2.47 17.75 -14.38
C ALA A 91 2.38 17.21 -12.94
N SER A 92 2.47 18.08 -11.91
CA SER A 92 2.26 17.69 -10.51
C SER A 92 0.87 17.09 -10.30
N LEU A 93 -0.19 17.74 -10.79
CA LEU A 93 -1.57 17.23 -10.68
C LEU A 93 -1.75 15.89 -11.40
N LEU A 94 -1.10 15.66 -12.52
CA LEU A 94 -1.16 14.37 -13.22
C LEU A 94 -0.38 13.27 -12.49
N ARG A 95 0.72 13.61 -11.84
CA ARG A 95 1.45 12.69 -10.97
C ARG A 95 0.61 12.32 -9.73
N GLU A 96 -0.05 13.29 -9.11
CA GLU A 96 -0.99 13.06 -8.00
C GLU A 96 -2.15 12.17 -8.45
N LEU A 97 -2.75 12.41 -9.62
CA LEU A 97 -3.80 11.57 -10.17
C LEU A 97 -3.34 10.12 -10.35
N MET A 98 -2.11 9.91 -10.85
CA MET A 98 -1.54 8.58 -10.96
C MET A 98 -1.36 7.94 -9.58
N HIS A 99 -0.92 8.71 -8.59
CA HIS A 99 -0.76 8.26 -7.23
C HIS A 99 -2.10 7.87 -6.57
N MET A 100 -3.14 8.66 -6.79
CA MET A 100 -4.50 8.31 -6.33
C MET A 100 -5.00 7.02 -6.98
N GLY A 101 -4.74 6.81 -8.28
CA GLY A 101 -4.99 5.52 -8.94
C GLY A 101 -4.27 4.35 -8.26
N GLN A 102 -3.01 4.56 -7.85
CA GLN A 102 -2.25 3.58 -7.08
C GLN A 102 -2.86 3.30 -5.70
N ILE A 103 -3.28 4.34 -4.98
CA ILE A 103 -3.90 4.19 -3.66
C ILE A 103 -5.21 3.43 -3.77
N ILE A 104 -6.08 3.78 -4.71
CA ILE A 104 -7.36 3.09 -4.93
C ILE A 104 -7.14 1.60 -5.19
N GLN A 105 -6.26 1.23 -6.12
CA GLN A 105 -6.01 -0.17 -6.44
C GLN A 105 -5.34 -0.93 -5.29
N SER A 106 -4.41 -0.30 -4.59
CA SER A 106 -3.64 -0.91 -3.50
C SER A 106 -4.50 -1.12 -2.26
N HIS A 107 -5.24 -0.10 -1.83
CA HIS A 107 -6.15 -0.21 -0.69
C HIS A 107 -7.31 -1.16 -0.99
N GLY A 108 -7.85 -1.13 -2.21
CA GLY A 108 -8.88 -2.07 -2.63
C GLY A 108 -8.40 -3.51 -2.53
N MET A 109 -7.21 -3.80 -3.03
CA MET A 109 -6.60 -5.12 -2.90
C MET A 109 -6.32 -5.50 -1.44
N HIS A 110 -5.71 -4.60 -0.67
CA HIS A 110 -5.39 -4.87 0.73
C HIS A 110 -6.66 -5.18 1.54
N PHE A 111 -7.65 -4.31 1.46
CA PHE A 111 -8.86 -4.44 2.25
C PHE A 111 -9.69 -5.67 1.87
N PHE A 112 -9.96 -5.85 0.58
CA PHE A 112 -10.88 -6.90 0.14
C PHE A 112 -10.20 -8.25 -0.11
N GLU A 113 -8.95 -8.28 -0.59
CA GLU A 113 -8.28 -9.54 -0.96
C GLU A 113 -7.37 -10.06 0.16
N LEU A 114 -6.59 -9.18 0.83
CA LEU A 114 -5.64 -9.61 1.87
C LEU A 114 -6.30 -9.70 3.25
N ALA A 115 -6.99 -8.66 3.69
CA ALA A 115 -7.68 -8.61 4.97
C ALA A 115 -9.12 -9.16 4.92
N GLY A 116 -9.76 -9.09 3.76
CA GLY A 116 -11.17 -9.47 3.56
C GLY A 116 -11.54 -10.86 4.06
N PRO A 117 -10.74 -11.92 3.84
CA PRO A 117 -11.04 -13.24 4.40
C PRO A 117 -11.20 -13.24 5.92
N ASP A 118 -10.39 -12.50 6.65
CA ASP A 118 -10.51 -12.41 8.11
C ASP A 118 -11.69 -11.53 8.54
N LEU A 119 -11.89 -10.40 7.85
CA LEU A 119 -12.93 -9.44 8.20
C LEU A 119 -14.36 -9.94 7.87
N LEU A 120 -14.51 -10.66 6.76
CA LEU A 120 -15.82 -11.07 6.24
C LEU A 120 -16.18 -12.50 6.61
N LEU A 121 -15.21 -13.41 6.72
CA LEU A 121 -15.44 -14.80 7.08
C LEU A 121 -15.18 -15.08 8.58
N GLY A 122 -14.43 -14.21 9.24
CA GLY A 122 -14.06 -14.32 10.65
C GLY A 122 -12.67 -14.92 10.87
N PHE A 123 -12.01 -14.50 11.96
CA PHE A 123 -10.69 -15.01 12.32
C PHE A 123 -10.69 -16.51 12.68
N ASP A 124 -11.83 -17.02 13.17
CA ASP A 124 -12.02 -18.42 13.56
C ASP A 124 -12.54 -19.31 12.42
N ALA A 125 -12.73 -18.73 11.22
CA ALA A 125 -13.18 -19.52 10.07
C ALA A 125 -12.14 -20.58 9.68
N ASP A 126 -12.63 -21.71 9.19
CA ASP A 126 -11.77 -22.81 8.72
C ASP A 126 -10.69 -22.26 7.75
N PRO A 127 -9.39 -22.50 8.01
CA PRO A 127 -8.31 -22.07 7.12
C PRO A 127 -8.48 -22.48 5.66
N ALA A 128 -9.19 -23.60 5.39
CA ALA A 128 -9.46 -24.05 4.04
C ALA A 128 -10.37 -23.09 3.23
N ILE A 129 -11.25 -22.36 3.91
CA ILE A 129 -12.17 -21.37 3.28
C ILE A 129 -11.76 -19.93 3.58
N ARG A 130 -10.90 -19.67 4.56
CA ARG A 130 -10.45 -18.31 4.93
C ARG A 130 -9.40 -17.77 3.96
N ASN A 131 -9.82 -17.61 2.71
CA ASN A 131 -9.01 -17.14 1.59
C ASN A 131 -9.90 -16.46 0.54
N VAL A 132 -9.29 -15.96 -0.55
CA VAL A 132 -10.01 -15.25 -1.63
C VAL A 132 -11.05 -16.13 -2.30
N VAL A 133 -10.79 -17.45 -2.44
CA VAL A 133 -11.77 -18.39 -3.03
C VAL A 133 -13.00 -18.50 -2.14
N GLY A 134 -12.81 -18.59 -0.83
CA GLY A 134 -13.92 -18.56 0.13
C GLY A 134 -14.71 -17.25 0.09
N LEU A 135 -14.07 -16.10 -0.16
CA LEU A 135 -14.79 -14.84 -0.39
C LEU A 135 -15.64 -14.88 -1.66
N VAL A 136 -15.12 -15.40 -2.76
CA VAL A 136 -15.91 -15.56 -4.00
C VAL A 136 -17.16 -16.41 -3.76
N GLN A 137 -17.07 -17.45 -2.94
CA GLN A 137 -18.17 -18.36 -2.65
C GLN A 137 -19.20 -17.78 -1.67
N ASN A 138 -18.75 -17.04 -0.64
CA ASN A 138 -19.60 -16.59 0.45
C ASN A 138 -20.02 -15.12 0.34
N ALA A 139 -19.29 -14.30 -0.42
CA ALA A 139 -19.58 -12.88 -0.63
C ALA A 139 -19.29 -12.45 -2.09
N PRO A 140 -19.93 -13.08 -3.09
CA PRO A 140 -19.64 -12.85 -4.51
C PRO A 140 -19.81 -11.40 -4.93
N ASP A 141 -20.87 -10.72 -4.47
CA ASP A 141 -21.16 -9.34 -4.84
C ASP A 141 -20.08 -8.37 -4.34
N ILE A 142 -19.60 -8.55 -3.10
CA ILE A 142 -18.51 -7.77 -2.55
C ILE A 142 -17.23 -8.03 -3.32
N THR A 143 -16.97 -9.29 -3.65
CA THR A 143 -15.77 -9.68 -4.40
C THR A 143 -15.74 -9.06 -5.80
N VAL A 144 -16.86 -9.03 -6.50
CA VAL A 144 -16.97 -8.37 -7.82
C VAL A 144 -16.70 -6.89 -7.70
N LYS A 145 -17.29 -6.21 -6.72
CA LYS A 145 -17.04 -4.78 -6.45
C LYS A 145 -15.55 -4.50 -6.12
N ALA A 146 -14.92 -5.36 -5.34
CA ALA A 146 -13.51 -5.27 -5.01
C ALA A 146 -12.60 -5.35 -6.26
N VAL A 147 -12.88 -6.30 -7.16
CA VAL A 147 -12.16 -6.45 -8.43
C VAL A 147 -12.36 -5.22 -9.32
N GLN A 148 -13.59 -4.68 -9.37
CA GLN A 148 -13.89 -3.47 -10.15
C GLN A 148 -13.16 -2.23 -9.58
N LEU A 149 -13.12 -2.08 -8.27
CA LEU A 149 -12.38 -1.00 -7.59
C LEU A 149 -10.89 -1.03 -7.94
N ARG A 150 -10.28 -2.20 -7.81
CA ARG A 150 -8.87 -2.40 -8.19
C ARG A 150 -8.64 -2.13 -9.67
N LYS A 151 -9.51 -2.63 -10.53
CA LYS A 151 -9.45 -2.40 -11.98
C LYS A 151 -9.49 -0.91 -12.32
N TYR A 152 -10.37 -0.14 -11.68
CA TYR A 152 -10.50 1.30 -11.89
C TYR A 152 -9.19 2.03 -11.58
N GLY A 153 -8.57 1.79 -10.42
CA GLY A 153 -7.26 2.37 -10.10
C GLY A 153 -6.16 1.98 -11.11
N GLN A 154 -6.13 0.72 -11.54
CA GLN A 154 -5.19 0.26 -12.58
C GLN A 154 -5.45 0.89 -13.96
N GLU A 155 -6.70 1.21 -14.30
CA GLU A 155 -7.02 1.90 -15.54
C GLU A 155 -6.52 3.35 -15.55
N ILE A 156 -6.61 4.06 -14.42
CA ILE A 156 -6.01 5.39 -14.28
C ILE A 156 -4.49 5.31 -14.52
N ILE A 157 -3.81 4.36 -13.88
CA ILE A 157 -2.36 4.16 -14.06
C ILE A 157 -2.03 3.85 -15.51
N GLN A 158 -2.81 3.01 -16.18
CA GLN A 158 -2.61 2.64 -17.56
C GLN A 158 -2.86 3.78 -18.53
N LEU A 159 -3.90 4.59 -18.32
CA LEU A 159 -4.21 5.76 -19.15
C LEU A 159 -3.06 6.78 -19.11
N LEU A 160 -2.47 7.02 -17.96
CA LEU A 160 -1.36 7.96 -17.78
C LEU A 160 -0.02 7.36 -18.21
N GLY A 161 0.28 6.15 -17.74
CA GLY A 161 1.61 5.53 -17.85
C GLY A 161 1.75 4.44 -18.91
N GLY A 162 0.70 4.18 -19.70
CA GLY A 162 0.69 3.19 -20.79
C GLY A 162 0.63 1.73 -20.34
N ARG A 163 0.85 1.45 -19.06
CA ARG A 163 0.87 0.09 -18.48
C ARG A 163 0.20 0.10 -17.11
N LYS A 164 -0.46 -1.02 -16.76
CA LYS A 164 -1.06 -1.21 -15.42
C LYS A 164 -0.02 -1.41 -14.33
N VAL A 165 1.11 -2.05 -14.69
CA VAL A 165 2.23 -2.35 -13.80
C VAL A 165 3.49 -1.76 -14.42
N HIS A 166 4.35 -1.17 -13.59
CA HIS A 166 5.57 -0.47 -14.00
C HIS A 166 5.32 0.62 -15.08
N PRO A 167 4.50 1.64 -14.77
CA PRO A 167 4.20 2.72 -15.72
C PRO A 167 5.46 3.51 -16.09
N VAL A 168 5.42 4.16 -17.24
CA VAL A 168 6.45 5.09 -17.71
C VAL A 168 5.78 6.43 -17.94
N PHE A 169 5.87 7.34 -16.97
CA PHE A 169 5.09 8.57 -16.97
C PHE A 169 5.82 9.79 -16.41
N ALA A 170 6.17 9.75 -15.13
CA ALA A 170 6.90 10.81 -14.48
C ALA A 170 8.38 10.76 -14.88
N ILE A 171 8.90 11.90 -15.25
CA ILE A 171 10.31 12.13 -15.56
C ILE A 171 10.79 13.32 -14.72
N PRO A 172 12.06 13.43 -14.36
CA PRO A 172 12.56 14.61 -13.68
C PRO A 172 12.18 15.89 -14.44
N GLY A 173 11.53 16.83 -13.76
CA GLY A 173 11.02 18.07 -14.33
C GLY A 173 9.62 18.00 -14.93
N GLY A 174 8.93 16.84 -14.92
CA GLY A 174 7.59 16.79 -15.49
C GLY A 174 6.98 15.41 -15.70
N VAL A 175 6.19 15.30 -16.76
CA VAL A 175 5.57 14.07 -17.26
C VAL A 175 5.75 13.97 -18.78
N ASN A 176 5.76 12.76 -19.31
CA ASN A 176 5.97 12.52 -20.74
C ASN A 176 4.68 12.47 -21.56
N LYS A 177 3.52 12.63 -20.91
CA LYS A 177 2.21 12.57 -21.57
C LYS A 177 1.21 13.50 -20.89
N ALA A 178 0.42 14.24 -21.68
CA ALA A 178 -0.74 14.96 -21.22
C ALA A 178 -1.97 14.05 -21.17
N LEU A 179 -2.92 14.36 -20.30
CA LEU A 179 -4.22 13.70 -20.25
C LEU A 179 -5.16 14.33 -21.30
N SER A 180 -5.71 13.53 -22.20
CA SER A 180 -6.71 13.98 -23.15
C SER A 180 -8.10 14.13 -22.49
N HIS A 181 -8.98 14.91 -23.13
CA HIS A 181 -10.37 15.04 -22.65
C HIS A 181 -11.11 13.70 -22.63
N THR A 182 -10.90 12.85 -23.62
CA THR A 182 -11.51 11.51 -23.68
C THR A 182 -11.03 10.62 -22.53
N GLU A 183 -9.74 10.67 -22.19
CA GLU A 183 -9.20 9.91 -21.05
C GLU A 183 -9.73 10.45 -19.72
N ARG A 184 -9.82 11.77 -19.58
CA ARG A 184 -10.43 12.41 -18.42
C ARG A 184 -11.89 11.95 -18.24
N ASP A 185 -12.68 12.01 -19.29
CA ASP A 185 -14.09 11.67 -19.26
C ASP A 185 -14.30 10.17 -18.92
N LYS A 186 -13.40 9.32 -19.41
CA LYS A 186 -13.37 7.90 -19.04
C LYS A 186 -13.09 7.70 -17.54
N ILE A 187 -12.16 8.45 -16.95
CA ILE A 187 -11.91 8.39 -15.51
C ILE A 187 -13.16 8.86 -14.73
N LEU A 188 -13.73 9.99 -15.12
CA LEU A 188 -14.91 10.54 -14.45
C LEU A 188 -16.11 9.59 -14.50
N SER A 189 -16.32 8.88 -15.60
CA SER A 189 -17.45 7.95 -15.75
C SER A 189 -17.45 6.75 -14.78
N GLY A 190 -16.29 6.41 -14.19
CA GLY A 190 -16.18 5.33 -13.20
C GLY A 190 -16.18 5.82 -11.75
N LEU A 191 -16.20 7.13 -11.52
CA LEU A 191 -15.97 7.71 -10.21
C LEU A 191 -17.09 7.39 -9.21
N ASP A 192 -18.35 7.52 -9.59
CA ASP A 192 -19.50 7.32 -8.70
C ASP A 192 -19.55 5.88 -8.17
N GLN A 193 -19.41 4.89 -9.05
CA GLN A 193 -19.35 3.48 -8.65
C GLN A 193 -18.16 3.19 -7.75
N THR A 194 -17.03 3.85 -7.99
CA THR A 194 -15.83 3.74 -7.14
C THR A 194 -16.10 4.27 -5.74
N ILE A 195 -16.71 5.44 -5.63
CA ILE A 195 -17.08 6.06 -4.34
C ILE A 195 -18.05 5.16 -3.57
N GLU A 196 -19.10 4.65 -4.22
CA GLU A 196 -20.04 3.71 -3.59
C GLU A 196 -19.34 2.46 -3.04
N THR A 197 -18.41 1.89 -3.79
CA THR A 197 -17.66 0.71 -3.34
C THR A 197 -16.74 1.02 -2.16
N ILE A 198 -16.10 2.19 -2.15
CA ILE A 198 -15.27 2.64 -1.02
C ILE A 198 -16.15 2.86 0.22
N GLN A 199 -17.31 3.50 0.09
CA GLN A 199 -18.26 3.71 1.19
C GLN A 199 -18.75 2.38 1.77
N LEU A 200 -19.02 1.39 0.92
CA LEU A 200 -19.35 0.03 1.37
C LEU A 200 -18.20 -0.57 2.20
N GLY A 201 -16.96 -0.47 1.73
CA GLY A 201 -15.79 -0.94 2.48
C GLY A 201 -15.63 -0.25 3.85
N ILE A 202 -15.84 1.05 3.90
CA ILE A 202 -15.82 1.82 5.16
C ILE A 202 -16.94 1.36 6.10
N SER A 203 -18.14 1.11 5.60
CA SER A 203 -19.26 0.59 6.42
C SER A 203 -18.92 -0.78 7.00
N ILE A 204 -18.44 -1.70 6.17
CA ILE A 204 -18.00 -3.04 6.61
C ILE A 204 -16.98 -2.92 7.75
N MET A 205 -15.97 -2.06 7.58
CA MET A 205 -14.93 -1.89 8.58
C MET A 205 -15.46 -1.29 9.89
N LYS A 206 -16.37 -0.32 9.81
CA LYS A 206 -17.01 0.27 11.00
C LYS A 206 -17.85 -0.76 11.77
N ASP A 207 -18.64 -1.55 11.06
CA ASP A 207 -19.48 -2.60 11.65
C ASP A 207 -18.63 -3.70 12.29
N TRP A 208 -17.54 -4.08 11.64
CA TRP A 208 -16.58 -5.03 12.19
C TRP A 208 -15.89 -4.46 13.43
N ALA A 209 -15.40 -3.21 13.36
CA ALA A 209 -14.72 -2.56 14.48
C ALA A 209 -15.63 -2.42 15.71
N ALA A 210 -16.90 -2.07 15.51
CA ALA A 210 -17.87 -1.97 16.62
C ALA A 210 -18.06 -3.29 17.36
N LYS A 211 -17.95 -4.43 16.67
CA LYS A 211 -18.09 -5.77 17.25
C LYS A 211 -16.79 -6.29 17.90
N ASN A 212 -15.63 -5.77 17.49
CA ASN A 212 -14.32 -6.28 17.87
C ASN A 212 -13.45 -5.23 18.58
N MET A 213 -14.06 -4.23 19.21
CA MET A 213 -13.34 -3.09 19.78
C MET A 213 -12.33 -3.50 20.85
N GLU A 214 -12.65 -4.50 21.68
CA GLU A 214 -11.74 -4.99 22.71
C GLU A 214 -10.46 -5.60 22.12
N ASP A 215 -10.59 -6.37 21.06
CA ASP A 215 -9.44 -6.96 20.35
C ASP A 215 -8.61 -5.89 19.64
N ILE A 216 -9.28 -4.90 19.01
CA ILE A 216 -8.60 -3.77 18.36
C ILE A 216 -7.74 -2.99 19.34
N GLN A 217 -8.24 -2.74 20.56
CA GLN A 217 -7.50 -2.00 21.59
C GLN A 217 -6.25 -2.72 22.10
N LYS A 218 -6.18 -4.03 21.91
CA LYS A 218 -5.05 -4.85 22.33
C LYS A 218 -4.12 -5.23 21.17
N PHE A 219 -4.64 -5.22 19.94
CA PHE A 219 -3.91 -5.68 18.76
C PHE A 219 -2.82 -4.69 18.35
N ALA A 220 -1.58 -5.17 18.30
CA ALA A 220 -0.41 -4.39 17.87
C ALA A 220 -0.19 -3.08 18.66
N VAL A 221 -0.64 -3.01 19.90
CA VAL A 221 -0.46 -1.84 20.78
C VAL A 221 0.88 -1.97 21.51
N PHE A 222 1.85 -1.18 21.11
CA PHE A 222 3.17 -1.12 21.74
C PHE A 222 3.74 0.30 21.61
N PRO A 223 4.62 0.73 22.56
CA PRO A 223 5.25 2.04 22.48
C PRO A 223 6.12 2.15 21.22
N THR A 224 5.83 3.14 20.39
CA THR A 224 6.59 3.43 19.16
C THR A 224 6.56 4.92 18.85
N GLY A 225 7.48 5.39 18.00
CA GLY A 225 7.37 6.70 17.39
C GLY A 225 6.47 6.67 16.15
N TYR A 226 6.11 7.85 15.66
CA TYR A 226 5.24 8.03 14.51
C TYR A 226 5.94 8.84 13.44
N PHE A 227 5.74 8.44 12.19
CA PHE A 227 6.33 9.11 11.04
C PHE A 227 5.31 9.22 9.91
N GLY A 228 5.20 10.40 9.30
CA GLY A 228 4.26 10.61 8.19
C GLY A 228 4.52 11.89 7.42
N LEU A 229 3.79 12.03 6.30
CA LEU A 229 3.68 13.27 5.55
C LEU A 229 2.47 14.05 6.03
N ILE A 230 2.66 15.35 6.24
CA ILE A 230 1.60 16.26 6.67
C ILE A 230 1.57 17.51 5.80
N THR A 231 0.38 18.08 5.67
CA THR A 231 0.16 19.43 5.15
C THR A 231 0.63 20.50 6.15
N GLU A 232 0.65 21.75 5.75
CA GLU A 232 1.02 22.88 6.63
C GLU A 232 0.08 23.02 7.85
N ASP A 233 -1.20 22.64 7.69
CA ASP A 233 -2.22 22.64 8.75
C ASP A 233 -2.31 21.31 9.51
N ASN A 234 -1.28 20.46 9.42
CA ASN A 234 -1.16 19.14 10.06
C ASN A 234 -2.17 18.09 9.59
N GLY A 235 -2.81 18.27 8.43
CA GLY A 235 -3.60 17.24 7.78
C GLY A 235 -2.71 16.13 7.20
N LEU A 236 -3.32 14.97 6.89
CA LEU A 236 -2.64 13.90 6.16
C LEU A 236 -2.32 14.35 4.73
N GLU A 237 -1.07 14.18 4.33
CA GLU A 237 -0.63 14.38 2.95
C GLU A 237 -0.09 13.07 2.38
N LEU A 238 -0.35 12.82 1.10
CA LEU A 238 0.04 11.56 0.45
C LEU A 238 1.06 11.73 -0.68
N TYR A 239 1.29 12.97 -1.14
CA TYR A 239 2.16 13.20 -2.29
C TYR A 239 3.24 14.28 -2.03
N ASP A 240 2.88 15.45 -1.55
CA ASP A 240 3.78 16.61 -1.47
C ASP A 240 3.61 17.36 -0.14
N GLY A 241 4.06 16.74 0.94
CA GLY A 241 3.96 17.28 2.29
C GLY A 241 5.29 17.39 3.01
N ASN A 242 5.22 17.85 4.23
CA ASN A 242 6.34 17.92 5.16
C ASN A 242 6.47 16.61 5.94
N LEU A 243 7.70 16.14 6.12
CA LEU A 243 7.98 14.99 6.98
C LEU A 243 7.82 15.38 8.44
N ARG A 244 7.00 14.64 9.18
CA ARG A 244 6.82 14.80 10.62
C ARG A 244 7.22 13.52 11.34
N LEU A 245 8.07 13.68 12.34
CA LEU A 245 8.52 12.60 13.22
C LEU A 245 8.11 12.94 14.65
N LEU A 246 7.43 12.01 15.30
CA LEU A 246 7.01 12.15 16.70
C LEU A 246 7.63 11.02 17.53
N ASP A 247 7.92 11.31 18.80
CA ASP A 247 8.23 10.26 19.78
C ASP A 247 6.96 9.51 20.20
N ARG A 248 7.11 8.54 21.10
CA ARG A 248 5.99 7.73 21.59
C ARG A 248 4.98 8.52 22.42
N GLU A 249 5.37 9.64 22.99
CA GLU A 249 4.54 10.56 23.74
C GLU A 249 3.82 11.58 22.83
N GLY A 250 4.15 11.62 21.53
CA GLY A 250 3.57 12.53 20.55
C GLY A 250 4.29 13.86 20.44
N ASN A 251 5.45 14.03 21.07
CA ASN A 251 6.27 15.23 20.92
C ASN A 251 7.03 15.19 19.60
N GLN A 252 7.14 16.35 18.94
CA GLN A 252 7.88 16.45 17.70
C GLN A 252 9.37 16.30 17.95
N LEU A 253 10.00 15.38 17.22
CA LEU A 253 11.45 15.23 17.20
C LEU A 253 12.04 16.21 16.17
N GLU A 254 13.12 16.87 16.55
CA GLU A 254 13.91 17.68 15.64
C GLU A 254 14.68 16.77 14.65
N ARG A 255 14.88 17.26 13.42
CA ARG A 255 15.66 16.56 12.38
C ARG A 255 17.14 16.69 12.61
#